data_1af81d04e1c58aa60123b76f7fcde62c
#
_entry.id   1af81d04e1c58aa60123b76f7fcde62c
#
_cell.length_a   1.000
_cell.length_b   1.000
_cell.length_c   1.000
_cell.angle_alpha   90.00
_cell.angle_beta   90.00
_cell.angle_gamma   90.00
#
_symmetry.space_group_name_H-M   'P 1'
#
loop_
_entity.id
_entity.type
_entity.pdbx_description
1 polymer ?
#
loop_
_entity_poly.entity_id
_entity_poly.type
_entity_poly.pdbx_seq_one_letter_code
_entity_poly.pdbx_strand_id
1 'polypeptide(L)'
;VLIKNSAQKLQFYYSGKPHEAENAPWDGGFVWKKDTNNKDWIGVAVQGTGASLWYPVKDHQTDEPEQGASIKVAVPNGLMNVSNGRFLGSEDLKNGYTRWDWEVKNPINNYTITVNIGDYVHFGENYKGLDLDYYVLRDHLEKAKVHFEEVKPMLDCFQTKFGKFPFWEDGYKLVETPYLGMEHQSAIAYGNQYKKGYLGRDIS
;
A
#
# COMPACT_ATOMS: atom_id res chain seq x y z
N VAL A 1 21.60 24.27 -11.80
CA VAL A 1 21.99 25.04 -10.58
C VAL A 1 20.74 25.16 -9.72
N LEU A 2 20.80 24.69 -8.47
CA LEU A 2 19.69 24.83 -7.52
C LEU A 2 19.66 26.27 -7.00
N ILE A 3 18.49 26.89 -7.02
CA ILE A 3 18.29 28.27 -6.54
C ILE A 3 17.86 28.19 -5.08
N LYS A 4 18.62 28.83 -4.21
CA LYS A 4 18.34 28.89 -2.78
C LYS A 4 16.98 29.55 -2.50
N ASN A 5 16.21 28.97 -1.58
CA ASN A 5 14.89 29.48 -1.15
C ASN A 5 13.83 29.55 -2.28
N SER A 6 13.89 28.67 -3.24
CA SER A 6 12.85 28.52 -4.28
C SER A 6 12.38 27.09 -4.40
N ALA A 7 11.09 26.92 -4.74
CA ALA A 7 10.57 25.62 -5.13
C ALA A 7 11.15 25.23 -6.49
N GLN A 8 11.65 24.01 -6.59
CA GLN A 8 12.25 23.51 -7.82
C GLN A 8 11.65 22.14 -8.15
N LYS A 9 11.41 21.92 -9.45
CA LYS A 9 10.95 20.62 -9.94
C LYS A 9 12.14 19.86 -10.51
N LEU A 10 12.37 18.67 -9.99
CA LEU A 10 13.29 17.67 -10.52
C LEU A 10 12.49 16.56 -11.17
N GLN A 11 13.02 16.01 -12.26
CA GLN A 11 12.40 14.90 -12.96
C GLN A 11 13.46 13.87 -13.29
N PHE A 12 13.23 12.64 -12.88
CA PHE A 12 14.12 11.51 -13.11
C PHE A 12 13.42 10.49 -14.01
N TYR A 13 14.15 10.02 -15.03
CA TYR A 13 13.72 8.91 -15.87
C TYR A 13 14.64 7.74 -15.59
N TYR A 14 14.09 6.61 -15.26
CA TYR A 14 14.86 5.41 -14.98
C TYR A 14 14.08 4.16 -15.39
N SER A 15 14.81 3.08 -15.62
CA SER A 15 14.26 1.77 -15.94
C SER A 15 15.23 0.70 -15.47
N GLY A 16 14.74 -0.52 -15.29
CA GLY A 16 15.55 -1.66 -14.89
C GLY A 16 14.72 -2.73 -14.21
N LYS A 17 15.37 -3.81 -13.82
CA LYS A 17 14.79 -4.83 -12.98
C LYS A 17 14.92 -4.38 -11.52
N PRO A 18 13.82 -4.23 -10.77
CA PRO A 18 13.91 -3.86 -9.38
C PRO A 18 14.54 -4.99 -8.57
N HIS A 19 15.09 -4.63 -7.40
CA HIS A 19 15.61 -5.60 -6.44
C HIS A 19 14.49 -6.51 -5.95
N GLU A 20 14.74 -7.82 -5.96
CA GLU A 20 13.82 -8.82 -5.44
C GLU A 20 14.20 -9.18 -4.01
N ALA A 21 13.21 -9.18 -3.11
CA ALA A 21 13.39 -9.62 -1.74
C ALA A 21 13.54 -11.15 -1.67
N GLU A 22 14.52 -11.63 -0.93
CA GLU A 22 14.71 -13.06 -0.64
C GLU A 22 13.85 -13.50 0.54
N ASN A 23 13.67 -12.62 1.53
CA ASN A 23 12.98 -12.90 2.78
C ASN A 23 12.11 -11.70 3.22
N ALA A 24 11.15 -11.32 2.36
CA ALA A 24 10.26 -10.20 2.62
C ALA A 24 9.39 -10.40 3.87
N PRO A 25 9.11 -9.35 4.63
CA PRO A 25 9.46 -7.94 4.39
C PRO A 25 10.85 -7.53 4.93
N TRP A 26 11.62 -8.43 5.50
CA TRP A 26 12.77 -8.16 6.36
C TRP A 26 14.00 -7.63 5.62
N ASP A 27 14.26 -8.12 4.42
CA ASP A 27 15.44 -7.78 3.62
C ASP A 27 15.17 -6.66 2.59
N GLY A 28 13.91 -6.33 2.39
CA GLY A 28 13.47 -5.27 1.47
C GLY A 28 13.58 -5.61 -0.01
N GLY A 29 12.60 -5.16 -0.78
CA GLY A 29 12.54 -5.35 -2.22
C GLY A 29 11.16 -5.71 -2.73
N PHE A 30 11.09 -6.06 -4.00
CA PHE A 30 9.88 -6.56 -4.64
C PHE A 30 9.68 -8.05 -4.38
N VAL A 31 8.43 -8.44 -4.19
CA VAL A 31 8.01 -9.85 -4.09
C VAL A 31 7.17 -10.17 -5.30
N TRP A 32 7.61 -11.15 -6.08
CA TRP A 32 6.94 -11.63 -7.28
C TRP A 32 6.36 -13.01 -7.01
N LYS A 33 5.06 -13.07 -6.84
CA LYS A 33 4.32 -14.31 -6.62
C LYS A 33 3.22 -14.47 -7.67
N LYS A 34 2.56 -15.60 -7.64
CA LYS A 34 1.32 -15.87 -8.37
C LYS A 34 0.22 -16.17 -7.37
N ASP A 35 -1.00 -15.76 -7.69
CA ASP A 35 -2.18 -16.17 -6.96
C ASP A 35 -2.60 -17.60 -7.33
N THR A 36 -3.69 -18.08 -6.76
CA THR A 36 -4.26 -19.42 -7.01
C THR A 36 -4.70 -19.63 -8.47
N ASN A 37 -4.94 -18.55 -9.20
CA ASN A 37 -5.33 -18.55 -10.61
C ASN A 37 -4.14 -18.31 -11.55
N ASN A 38 -2.91 -18.40 -11.03
CA ASN A 38 -1.66 -18.18 -11.77
C ASN A 38 -1.52 -16.74 -12.33
N LYS A 39 -2.24 -15.76 -11.79
CA LYS A 39 -2.07 -14.34 -12.10
C LYS A 39 -0.95 -13.75 -11.26
N ASP A 40 -0.32 -12.69 -11.78
CA ASP A 40 0.73 -11.99 -11.05
C ASP A 40 0.18 -11.38 -9.77
N TRP A 41 0.92 -11.57 -8.68
CA TRP A 41 0.67 -11.02 -7.37
C TRP A 41 1.98 -10.44 -6.82
N ILE A 42 2.09 -9.13 -6.84
CA ILE A 42 3.34 -8.41 -6.64
C ILE A 42 3.14 -7.39 -5.52
N GLY A 43 4.14 -7.24 -4.68
CA GLY A 43 4.18 -6.19 -3.67
C GLY A 43 5.60 -5.71 -3.45
N VAL A 44 5.76 -4.59 -2.74
CA VAL A 44 7.06 -4.06 -2.34
C VAL A 44 7.05 -3.68 -0.88
N ALA A 45 8.12 -4.01 -0.17
CA ALA A 45 8.37 -3.60 1.21
C ALA A 45 9.86 -3.28 1.37
N VAL A 46 10.17 -2.12 1.96
CA VAL A 46 11.57 -1.62 2.00
C VAL A 46 11.95 -1.03 3.36
N GLN A 47 11.33 -1.47 4.44
CA GLN A 47 11.53 -0.92 5.79
C GLN A 47 13.00 -0.82 6.20
N GLY A 48 13.75 -1.92 6.10
CA GLY A 48 15.14 -1.96 6.57
C GLY A 48 16.16 -1.38 5.58
N THR A 49 15.83 -1.38 4.30
CA THR A 49 16.76 -1.02 3.21
C THR A 49 16.49 0.35 2.60
N GLY A 50 15.30 0.91 2.85
CA GLY A 50 14.91 2.22 2.34
C GLY A 50 14.33 2.21 0.92
N ALA A 51 13.57 3.26 0.62
CA ALA A 51 12.81 3.38 -0.62
C ALA A 51 13.69 3.60 -1.87
N SER A 52 14.94 4.02 -1.69
CA SER A 52 15.91 4.19 -2.80
C SER A 52 16.19 2.90 -3.57
N LEU A 53 15.79 1.74 -3.05
CA LEU A 53 15.85 0.47 -3.77
C LEU A 53 15.02 0.44 -5.06
N TRP A 54 13.95 1.22 -5.14
CA TRP A 54 13.05 1.10 -6.29
C TRP A 54 12.61 2.43 -6.91
N TYR A 55 12.76 3.57 -6.22
CA TYR A 55 12.52 4.87 -6.84
C TYR A 55 13.48 5.94 -6.30
N PRO A 56 13.79 6.97 -7.09
CA PRO A 56 14.66 8.06 -6.66
C PRO A 56 14.01 8.86 -5.53
N VAL A 57 14.66 8.92 -4.42
CA VAL A 57 14.18 9.56 -3.21
C VAL A 57 15.36 10.12 -2.41
N LYS A 58 15.12 11.07 -1.53
CA LYS A 58 16.09 11.44 -0.51
C LYS A 58 16.20 10.30 0.49
N ASP A 59 17.35 9.63 0.49
CA ASP A 59 17.57 8.42 1.27
C ASP A 59 17.83 8.75 2.75
N HIS A 60 16.76 9.16 3.44
CA HIS A 60 16.78 9.49 4.85
C HIS A 60 15.43 9.16 5.48
N GLN A 61 15.42 8.36 6.54
CA GLN A 61 14.18 7.88 7.16
C GLN A 61 13.28 8.98 7.75
N THR A 62 13.83 10.15 8.06
CA THR A 62 13.03 11.28 8.55
C THR A 62 12.52 12.20 7.46
N ASP A 63 12.75 11.86 6.18
CA ASP A 63 12.25 12.64 5.08
C ASP A 63 10.81 12.22 4.76
N GLU A 64 9.90 13.11 5.05
CA GLU A 64 8.47 12.95 4.80
C GLU A 64 8.02 14.05 3.85
N PRO A 65 7.69 13.75 2.59
CA PRO A 65 7.04 14.71 1.71
C PRO A 65 5.82 15.34 2.38
N GLU A 66 5.94 16.58 2.83
CA GLU A 66 4.94 17.29 3.63
C GLU A 66 3.62 17.52 2.89
N GLN A 67 3.66 17.54 1.58
CA GLN A 67 2.50 17.74 0.72
C GLN A 67 1.94 16.41 0.19
N GLY A 68 2.35 15.29 0.78
CA GLY A 68 1.92 13.98 0.37
C GLY A 68 2.56 13.51 -0.95
N ALA A 69 1.86 12.65 -1.66
CA ALA A 69 2.37 12.04 -2.89
C ALA A 69 1.25 11.74 -3.90
N SER A 70 1.56 11.87 -5.18
CA SER A 70 0.72 11.38 -6.28
C SER A 70 1.39 10.14 -6.89
N ILE A 71 0.68 9.01 -6.85
CA ILE A 71 1.20 7.71 -7.27
C ILE A 71 0.38 7.23 -8.46
N LYS A 72 1.05 7.03 -9.60
CA LYS A 72 0.40 6.60 -10.85
C LYS A 72 1.14 5.40 -11.41
N VAL A 73 0.48 4.26 -11.43
CA VAL A 73 1.10 2.98 -11.85
C VAL A 73 0.30 2.34 -12.96
N ALA A 74 0.96 2.06 -14.06
CA ALA A 74 0.38 1.31 -15.18
C ALA A 74 0.76 -0.18 -15.05
N VAL A 75 -0.24 -1.03 -15.04
CA VAL A 75 -0.10 -2.49 -14.93
C VAL A 75 -0.81 -3.20 -16.09
N PRO A 76 -0.45 -4.42 -16.45
CA PRO A 76 -1.14 -5.17 -17.48
C PRO A 76 -2.66 -5.23 -17.24
N ASN A 77 -3.44 -5.15 -18.30
CA ASN A 77 -4.89 -5.23 -18.22
C ASN A 77 -5.34 -6.51 -17.50
N GLY A 78 -6.35 -6.38 -16.65
CA GLY A 78 -6.84 -7.48 -15.80
C GLY A 78 -6.17 -7.57 -14.43
N LEU A 79 -5.17 -6.72 -14.15
CA LEU A 79 -4.60 -6.51 -12.82
C LEU A 79 -4.95 -5.12 -12.30
N MET A 80 -4.97 -4.99 -10.98
CA MET A 80 -5.15 -3.73 -10.27
C MET A 80 -3.85 -3.37 -9.56
N ASN A 81 -3.50 -2.08 -9.57
CA ASN A 81 -2.52 -1.55 -8.63
C ASN A 81 -3.22 -0.85 -7.47
N VAL A 82 -2.82 -1.19 -6.24
CA VAL A 82 -3.28 -0.53 -5.02
C VAL A 82 -2.09 0.12 -4.32
N SER A 83 -2.20 1.42 -4.06
CA SER A 83 -1.17 2.22 -3.39
C SER A 83 -1.73 3.01 -2.21
N ASN A 84 -0.89 3.85 -1.62
CA ASN A 84 -1.24 4.71 -0.48
C ASN A 84 -2.28 5.78 -0.85
N GLY A 85 -2.99 6.27 0.15
CA GLY A 85 -3.94 7.37 -0.01
C GLY A 85 -5.26 6.98 -0.65
N ARG A 86 -5.88 7.94 -1.31
CA ARG A 86 -7.20 7.81 -1.96
C ARG A 86 -7.08 7.40 -3.42
N PHE A 87 -7.95 6.50 -3.83
CA PHE A 87 -8.11 6.15 -5.22
C PHE A 87 -8.77 7.31 -6.00
N LEU A 88 -8.11 7.78 -7.04
CA LEU A 88 -8.62 8.87 -7.89
C LEU A 88 -9.30 8.36 -9.16
N GLY A 89 -8.92 7.18 -9.63
CA GLY A 89 -9.47 6.61 -10.85
C GLY A 89 -8.47 5.72 -11.58
N SER A 90 -8.93 5.11 -12.66
CA SER A 90 -8.09 4.31 -13.55
C SER A 90 -8.36 4.66 -15.02
N GLU A 91 -7.36 4.48 -15.86
CA GLU A 91 -7.42 4.76 -17.28
C GLU A 91 -6.83 3.60 -18.09
N ASP A 92 -7.63 3.03 -18.99
CA ASP A 92 -7.12 2.09 -19.99
C ASP A 92 -6.28 2.84 -21.04
N LEU A 93 -4.99 2.58 -21.07
CA LEU A 93 -4.04 3.24 -21.96
C LEU A 93 -4.11 2.76 -23.41
N LYS A 94 -5.00 1.81 -23.73
CA LYS A 94 -5.19 1.24 -25.09
C LYS A 94 -3.93 0.57 -25.68
N ASN A 95 -3.01 0.19 -24.84
CA ASN A 95 -1.76 -0.48 -25.21
C ASN A 95 -1.53 -1.79 -24.44
N GLY A 96 -2.59 -2.35 -23.82
CA GLY A 96 -2.52 -3.54 -22.99
C GLY A 96 -2.28 -3.26 -21.50
N TYR A 97 -2.26 -1.98 -21.11
CA TYR A 97 -2.06 -1.56 -19.72
C TYR A 97 -3.19 -0.66 -19.25
N THR A 98 -3.50 -0.74 -17.95
CA THR A 98 -4.39 0.17 -17.22
C THR A 98 -3.56 0.94 -16.19
N ARG A 99 -3.67 2.28 -16.19
CA ARG A 99 -3.07 3.15 -15.17
C ARG A 99 -4.03 3.30 -14.00
N TRP A 100 -3.50 3.23 -12.79
CA TRP A 100 -4.21 3.41 -11.52
C TRP A 100 -3.62 4.61 -10.80
N ASP A 101 -4.46 5.59 -10.47
CA ASP A 101 -4.06 6.89 -9.91
C ASP A 101 -4.49 6.97 -8.46
N TRP A 102 -3.54 7.33 -7.58
CA TRP A 102 -3.69 7.45 -6.13
C TRP A 102 -3.12 8.77 -5.64
N GLU A 103 -3.67 9.33 -4.56
CA GLU A 103 -3.20 10.55 -3.94
C GLU A 103 -3.15 10.40 -2.42
N VAL A 104 -2.01 10.74 -1.87
CA VAL A 104 -1.77 10.88 -0.43
C VAL A 104 -1.77 12.37 -0.10
N LYS A 105 -2.53 12.78 0.89
CA LYS A 105 -2.64 14.19 1.33
C LYS A 105 -1.81 14.48 2.58
N ASN A 106 -1.72 13.51 3.48
CA ASN A 106 -0.92 13.66 4.68
C ASN A 106 0.59 13.53 4.36
N PRO A 107 1.46 14.12 5.17
CA PRO A 107 2.89 13.80 5.11
C PRO A 107 3.10 12.28 5.15
N ILE A 108 3.98 11.77 4.31
CA ILE A 108 4.21 10.33 4.19
C ILE A 108 5.69 10.01 4.18
N ASN A 109 6.11 9.11 5.06
CA ASN A 109 7.49 8.64 5.05
C ASN A 109 7.77 7.84 3.77
N ASN A 110 8.91 8.11 3.16
CA ASN A 110 9.29 7.53 1.88
C ASN A 110 9.22 6.00 1.86
N TYR A 111 9.64 5.31 2.93
CA TYR A 111 9.66 3.86 2.97
C TYR A 111 8.25 3.22 2.98
N THR A 112 7.24 3.98 3.37
CA THR A 112 5.85 3.50 3.40
C THR A 112 5.11 3.62 2.07
N ILE A 113 5.68 4.33 1.09
CA ILE A 113 5.12 4.38 -0.26
C ILE A 113 5.25 2.99 -0.90
N THR A 114 4.13 2.44 -1.32
CA THR A 114 4.06 1.05 -1.81
C THR A 114 3.24 0.90 -3.07
N VAL A 115 3.52 -0.15 -3.81
CA VAL A 115 2.69 -0.66 -4.90
C VAL A 115 2.35 -2.11 -4.62
N ASN A 116 1.08 -2.46 -4.80
CA ASN A 116 0.57 -3.81 -4.66
C ASN A 116 -0.24 -4.12 -5.92
N ILE A 117 0.15 -5.16 -6.64
CA ILE A 117 -0.42 -5.49 -7.94
C ILE A 117 -0.98 -6.91 -7.88
N GLY A 118 -2.23 -7.09 -8.30
CA GLY A 118 -2.88 -8.40 -8.27
C GLY A 118 -4.28 -8.39 -8.89
N ASP A 119 -4.91 -9.54 -8.95
CA ASP A 119 -6.34 -9.67 -9.30
C ASP A 119 -7.20 -9.36 -8.07
N TYR A 120 -7.09 -8.11 -7.62
CA TYR A 120 -7.81 -7.66 -6.43
C TYR A 120 -9.29 -7.41 -6.71
N VAL A 121 -10.09 -7.61 -5.67
CA VAL A 121 -11.43 -7.08 -5.51
C VAL A 121 -11.45 -6.11 -4.35
N HIS A 122 -12.32 -5.11 -4.44
CA HIS A 122 -12.48 -4.07 -3.43
C HIS A 122 -13.81 -4.22 -2.71
N PHE A 123 -13.79 -4.02 -1.40
CA PHE A 123 -14.97 -3.71 -0.59
C PHE A 123 -14.58 -2.73 0.51
N GLY A 124 -15.53 -2.02 1.04
CA GLY A 124 -15.26 -1.03 2.08
C GLY A 124 -16.53 -0.52 2.72
N GLU A 125 -16.37 0.27 3.77
CA GLU A 125 -17.44 0.90 4.52
C GLU A 125 -16.97 2.23 5.12
N ASN A 126 -17.91 3.08 5.51
CA ASN A 126 -17.60 4.25 6.33
C ASN A 126 -17.87 3.94 7.79
N TYR A 127 -16.85 4.00 8.61
CA TYR A 127 -16.97 3.75 10.05
C TYR A 127 -16.68 5.01 10.84
N LYS A 128 -17.70 5.59 11.46
CA LYS A 128 -17.61 6.83 12.26
C LYS A 128 -16.94 7.99 11.53
N GLY A 129 -17.15 8.07 10.21
CA GLY A 129 -16.58 9.10 9.33
C GLY A 129 -15.21 8.78 8.76
N LEU A 130 -14.58 7.66 9.11
CA LEU A 130 -13.38 7.13 8.49
C LEU A 130 -13.77 6.11 7.41
N ASP A 131 -13.24 6.27 6.20
CA ASP A 131 -13.41 5.26 5.17
C ASP A 131 -12.43 4.11 5.43
N LEU A 132 -12.98 2.90 5.46
CA LEU A 132 -12.26 1.64 5.56
C LEU A 132 -12.34 0.95 4.21
N ASP A 133 -11.21 0.73 3.59
CA ASP A 133 -11.09 0.14 2.26
C ASP A 133 -10.27 -1.15 2.33
N TYR A 134 -10.75 -2.19 1.68
CA TYR A 134 -10.13 -3.51 1.70
C TYR A 134 -9.92 -4.00 0.28
N TYR A 135 -8.67 -4.34 -0.05
CA TYR A 135 -8.29 -4.90 -1.34
C TYR A 135 -7.69 -6.28 -1.13
N VAL A 136 -8.38 -7.29 -1.61
CA VAL A 136 -8.03 -8.70 -1.37
C VAL A 136 -8.09 -9.48 -2.67
N LEU A 137 -7.37 -10.59 -2.75
CA LEU A 137 -7.49 -11.50 -3.88
C LEU A 137 -8.93 -11.99 -4.01
N ARG A 138 -9.40 -12.12 -5.23
CA ARG A 138 -10.80 -12.47 -5.55
C ARG A 138 -11.31 -13.69 -4.79
N ASP A 139 -10.48 -14.75 -4.72
CA ASP A 139 -10.84 -16.01 -4.08
C ASP A 139 -10.89 -15.91 -2.55
N HIS A 140 -10.37 -14.83 -1.98
CA HIS A 140 -10.34 -14.60 -0.54
C HIS A 140 -11.41 -13.65 -0.02
N LEU A 141 -12.26 -13.11 -0.90
CA LEU A 141 -13.24 -12.07 -0.57
C LEU A 141 -14.11 -12.42 0.64
N GLU A 142 -14.68 -13.61 0.66
CA GLU A 142 -15.62 -14.00 1.74
C GLU A 142 -14.89 -14.24 3.07
N LYS A 143 -13.66 -14.76 3.04
CA LYS A 143 -12.83 -14.85 4.23
C LYS A 143 -12.49 -13.46 4.78
N ALA A 144 -12.09 -12.56 3.89
CA ALA A 144 -11.70 -11.20 4.25
C ALA A 144 -12.84 -10.43 4.88
N LYS A 145 -14.05 -10.51 4.35
CA LYS A 145 -15.23 -9.85 4.91
C LYS A 145 -15.48 -10.27 6.36
N VAL A 146 -15.36 -11.55 6.66
CA VAL A 146 -15.54 -12.05 8.03
C VAL A 146 -14.40 -11.63 8.93
N HIS A 147 -13.16 -11.72 8.44
CA HIS A 147 -11.97 -11.47 9.25
C HIS A 147 -11.81 -9.98 9.57
N PHE A 148 -12.05 -9.10 8.61
CA PHE A 148 -11.85 -7.66 8.78
C PHE A 148 -12.95 -6.95 9.56
N GLU A 149 -13.99 -7.66 10.02
CA GLU A 149 -14.90 -7.13 11.03
C GLU A 149 -14.16 -6.74 12.33
N GLU A 150 -12.98 -7.32 12.58
CA GLU A 150 -12.15 -6.99 13.74
C GLU A 150 -11.48 -5.60 13.64
N VAL A 151 -11.42 -4.99 12.47
CA VAL A 151 -10.84 -3.65 12.26
C VAL A 151 -11.59 -2.59 13.07
N LYS A 152 -12.91 -2.66 13.13
CA LYS A 152 -13.73 -1.68 13.86
C LYS A 152 -13.46 -1.63 15.37
N PRO A 153 -13.52 -2.75 16.11
CA PRO A 153 -13.18 -2.74 17.54
C PRO A 153 -11.70 -2.44 17.79
N MET A 154 -10.79 -2.80 16.88
CA MET A 154 -9.38 -2.42 16.96
C MET A 154 -9.23 -0.90 16.88
N LEU A 155 -9.83 -0.25 15.89
CA LEU A 155 -9.79 1.21 15.73
C LEU A 155 -10.40 1.94 16.93
N ASP A 156 -11.51 1.43 17.48
CA ASP A 156 -12.11 1.99 18.70
C ASP A 156 -11.16 1.93 19.91
N CYS A 157 -10.48 0.79 20.06
CA CYS A 157 -9.46 0.63 21.09
C CYS A 157 -8.31 1.62 20.90
N PHE A 158 -7.77 1.72 19.69
CA PHE A 158 -6.65 2.60 19.38
C PHE A 158 -7.03 4.08 19.52
N GLN A 159 -8.20 4.48 19.05
CA GLN A 159 -8.67 5.86 19.23
C GLN A 159 -8.87 6.22 20.71
N THR A 160 -9.31 5.27 21.52
CA THR A 160 -9.47 5.48 22.97
C THR A 160 -8.12 5.62 23.68
N LYS A 161 -7.09 4.87 23.25
CA LYS A 161 -5.77 4.83 23.90
C LYS A 161 -4.79 5.87 23.37
N PHE A 162 -4.82 6.16 22.08
CA PHE A 162 -3.81 6.95 21.36
C PHE A 162 -4.39 8.19 20.68
N GLY A 163 -5.71 8.37 20.67
CA GLY A 163 -6.36 9.48 19.99
C GLY A 163 -6.81 9.15 18.58
N LYS A 164 -7.30 10.15 17.87
CA LYS A 164 -7.84 10.01 16.51
C LYS A 164 -6.78 9.47 15.55
N PHE A 165 -7.20 8.56 14.65
CA PHE A 165 -6.33 8.05 13.58
C PHE A 165 -5.71 9.21 12.79
N PRO A 166 -4.36 9.30 12.69
CA PRO A 166 -3.68 10.50 12.20
C PRO A 166 -3.85 10.74 10.70
N PHE A 167 -4.03 9.68 9.91
CA PHE A 167 -4.12 9.76 8.44
C PHE A 167 -5.57 9.73 7.95
N TRP A 168 -6.45 10.46 8.63
CA TRP A 168 -7.89 10.43 8.41
C TRP A 168 -8.28 10.78 6.97
N GLU A 169 -7.61 11.75 6.37
CA GLU A 169 -7.91 12.21 5.02
C GLU A 169 -7.55 11.17 3.96
N ASP A 170 -6.55 10.35 4.22
CA ASP A 170 -6.09 9.29 3.32
C ASP A 170 -6.87 7.97 3.51
N GLY A 171 -7.67 7.87 4.57
CA GLY A 171 -8.45 6.69 4.91
C GLY A 171 -7.61 5.55 5.50
N TYR A 172 -8.30 4.53 6.00
CA TYR A 172 -7.69 3.30 6.47
C TYR A 172 -7.86 2.20 5.42
N LYS A 173 -6.78 1.57 5.03
CA LYS A 173 -6.82 0.55 3.97
C LYS A 173 -5.98 -0.67 4.35
N LEU A 174 -6.56 -1.87 4.19
CA LEU A 174 -5.83 -3.12 4.20
C LEU A 174 -5.69 -3.65 2.78
N VAL A 175 -4.49 -4.06 2.43
CA VAL A 175 -4.18 -4.63 1.11
C VAL A 175 -3.55 -6.00 1.33
N GLU A 176 -4.18 -7.05 0.81
CA GLU A 176 -3.62 -8.39 0.89
C GLU A 176 -2.34 -8.50 0.05
N THR A 177 -1.27 -9.02 0.68
CA THR A 177 0.08 -9.04 0.10
C THR A 177 0.69 -10.43 0.12
N PRO A 178 1.65 -10.72 -0.81
CA PRO A 178 2.33 -12.02 -0.88
C PRO A 178 3.42 -12.20 0.19
N TYR A 179 3.46 -11.34 1.19
CA TYR A 179 4.40 -11.38 2.32
C TYR A 179 3.68 -11.05 3.62
N LEU A 180 4.31 -11.24 4.77
CA LEU A 180 3.71 -11.20 6.12
C LEU A 180 3.30 -9.76 6.38
N GLY A 181 2.94 -8.91 6.23
CA GLY A 181 2.44 -7.59 6.62
C GLY A 181 3.53 -6.54 6.72
N MET A 182 3.09 -5.30 6.60
CA MET A 182 3.92 -4.11 6.67
C MET A 182 3.05 -2.89 6.98
N GLU A 183 3.55 -1.99 7.82
CA GLU A 183 2.85 -0.79 8.30
C GLU A 183 2.81 0.37 7.28
N HIS A 184 2.62 0.11 6.00
CA HIS A 184 2.53 1.14 4.98
C HIS A 184 1.37 2.12 5.26
N GLN A 185 1.68 3.40 5.41
CA GLN A 185 0.69 4.44 5.70
C GLN A 185 -0.46 4.43 4.69
N SER A 186 -1.70 4.34 5.18
CA SER A 186 -2.93 4.29 4.37
C SER A 186 -2.99 3.20 3.27
N ALA A 187 -2.11 2.19 3.35
CA ALA A 187 -2.12 0.98 2.51
C ALA A 187 -1.42 -0.17 3.25
N ILE A 188 -1.89 -0.47 4.46
CA ILE A 188 -1.32 -1.47 5.35
C ILE A 188 -1.32 -2.82 4.63
N ALA A 189 -0.14 -3.42 4.51
CA ALA A 189 0.01 -4.73 3.91
C ALA A 189 -0.49 -5.81 4.87
N TYR A 190 -1.36 -6.68 4.38
CA TYR A 190 -1.92 -7.79 5.13
C TYR A 190 -1.50 -9.12 4.51
N GLY A 191 -0.73 -9.93 5.21
CA GLY A 191 -0.24 -11.23 4.71
C GLY A 191 -0.43 -12.39 5.67
N ASN A 192 -1.27 -12.24 6.69
CA ASN A 192 -1.52 -13.26 7.71
C ASN A 192 -2.38 -14.45 7.24
N GLN A 193 -2.83 -14.46 5.98
CA GLN A 193 -3.65 -15.55 5.39
C GLN A 193 -4.97 -15.78 6.14
N TYR A 194 -5.50 -14.77 6.79
CA TYR A 194 -6.75 -14.83 7.61
C TYR A 194 -6.68 -15.85 8.75
N LYS A 195 -5.48 -16.10 9.28
CA LYS A 195 -5.28 -16.96 10.43
C LYS A 195 -5.58 -16.20 11.70
N LYS A 196 -6.30 -16.84 12.62
CA LYS A 196 -6.47 -16.31 13.97
C LYS A 196 -5.19 -16.51 14.76
N GLY A 197 -4.73 -15.45 15.39
CA GLY A 197 -3.58 -15.47 16.26
C GLY A 197 -3.89 -16.02 17.65
N TYR A 198 -2.97 -15.77 18.57
CA TYR A 198 -3.13 -16.14 19.98
C TYR A 198 -4.42 -15.52 20.56
N LEU A 199 -5.19 -16.28 21.31
CA LEU A 199 -6.53 -15.93 21.81
C LEU A 199 -7.63 -15.86 20.73
N GLY A 200 -7.42 -16.40 19.55
CA GLY A 200 -8.43 -16.45 18.49
C GLY A 200 -8.74 -15.12 17.82
N ARG A 201 -7.90 -14.10 18.02
CA ARG A 201 -7.98 -12.80 17.37
C ARG A 201 -6.92 -12.67 16.30
N ASP A 202 -7.15 -11.76 15.37
CA ASP A 202 -6.09 -11.36 14.45
C ASP A 202 -5.02 -10.56 15.22
N ILE A 203 -3.77 -10.84 14.93
CA ILE A 203 -2.59 -10.13 15.48
C ILE A 203 -1.72 -9.59 14.35
N SER A 204 -2.35 -9.12 13.29
CA SER A 204 -1.64 -8.40 12.23
C SER A 204 -1.29 -6.98 12.65
#